data_4a28865c28da9ab48b9327343f6d070a
#
_entry.id   4a28865c28da9ab48b9327343f6d070a
#
_cell.length_a   1.000
_cell.length_b   1.000
_cell.length_c   1.000
_cell.angle_alpha   90.00
_cell.angle_beta   90.00
_cell.angle_gamma   90.00
#
_symmetry.space_group_name_H-M   'P 1'
#
loop_
_entity.id
_entity.type
_entity.pdbx_description
1 polymer ?
#
loop_
_entity_poly.entity_id
_entity_poly.type
_entity_poly.pdbx_seq_one_letter_code
_entity_poly.pdbx_strand_id
1 'polypeptide(L)'
;MAAPMNSSCFLRTYLIQFANQHTDFRTAEFNALIDLFSVDIQWKENDIEEKTPYLMVKSLSEEHVRKVGSRSVLIKNIIELWGHGSTYSELNKSLRETNKDIMAPHLVKEKSFKFELDAFNKKVIQSYKLDRFESFPRDVLAFQGEVNLRNPDETYFLLEDYGPFGSQAPDNPLYIYFGRQISEGQRDAIRRYTLQSRKFIANTSMDAGLSLLMANIAQVKKDDLVMDPFVGTGSLLVACAHHGAYVMGTDINYLLLHAKGKPSRAKQEKRESDESIQANLCQYGLGDYYLDAVVGDASKHHMWRQQPMFDAIITDPPYGVREKAKKVGTDVGDVKLTDDHKIGHVPQKVDYHLGQIFKDLLNFAAKFLHLGGRLVYWFPVYRRGYKEENIPTHPCLCRVANCEQVLNCRISRRLITMEKVQPFEKIHESDNAQVEVDHYEEASFRQMYFHPRRSKEGDANDQVENGEGVEEANLVDKIATTSLAENG
;
A
#
# COMPACT_ATOMS: atom_id res chain seq x y z
N MET A 1 -1.15 18.44 45.65
CA MET A 1 -0.47 19.18 44.58
C MET A 1 -1.27 18.95 43.32
N ALA A 2 -1.97 19.98 42.84
CA ALA A 2 -2.78 19.89 41.62
C ALA A 2 -1.85 19.86 40.40
N ALA A 3 -2.10 18.92 39.50
CA ALA A 3 -1.43 18.89 38.20
C ALA A 3 -1.75 20.18 37.42
N PRO A 4 -0.83 20.74 36.63
CA PRO A 4 -1.13 21.88 35.82
C PRO A 4 -2.07 21.47 34.68
N MET A 5 -3.35 21.77 34.83
CA MET A 5 -4.27 21.92 33.70
C MET A 5 -3.96 23.22 33.05
N ASN A 6 -3.59 23.17 31.76
CA ASN A 6 -3.90 24.09 30.69
C ASN A 6 -2.88 23.97 29.53
N SER A 7 -2.93 22.88 28.77
CA SER A 7 -2.62 23.01 27.34
C SER A 7 -3.91 23.53 26.71
N SER A 8 -3.97 24.82 26.38
CA SER A 8 -5.01 25.40 25.55
C SER A 8 -5.12 24.55 24.28
N CYS A 9 -6.25 23.87 24.12
CA CYS A 9 -6.50 22.95 23.01
C CYS A 9 -6.80 23.82 21.76
N PHE A 10 -5.75 24.31 21.11
CA PHE A 10 -5.88 25.05 19.87
C PHE A 10 -5.93 24.07 18.69
N LEU A 11 -6.86 24.29 17.80
CA LEU A 11 -6.91 23.57 16.54
C LEU A 11 -5.67 23.97 15.71
N ARG A 12 -4.76 23.01 15.50
CA ARG A 12 -3.52 23.20 14.74
C ARG A 12 -3.66 22.69 13.32
N THR A 13 -2.96 23.33 12.41
CA THR A 13 -2.87 22.91 11.03
C THR A 13 -1.59 22.11 10.82
N TYR A 14 -1.73 20.95 10.19
CA TYR A 14 -0.61 20.11 9.80
C TYR A 14 -0.59 19.94 8.30
N LEU A 15 0.61 19.87 7.74
CA LEU A 15 0.84 19.55 6.34
C LEU A 15 1.33 18.10 6.25
N ILE A 16 0.60 17.28 5.55
CA ILE A 16 1.01 15.92 5.21
C ILE A 16 1.71 15.97 3.86
N GLN A 17 2.95 15.51 3.83
CA GLN A 17 3.70 15.31 2.61
C GLN A 17 3.68 13.84 2.24
N PHE A 18 3.00 13.49 1.16
CA PHE A 18 2.98 12.14 0.62
C PHE A 18 4.20 11.85 -0.26
N ALA A 19 4.55 10.58 -0.37
CA ALA A 19 5.44 10.11 -1.41
C ALA A 19 4.76 10.20 -2.79
N ASN A 20 5.56 10.40 -3.82
CA ASN A 20 5.06 10.46 -5.21
C ASN A 20 4.98 9.05 -5.83
N GLN A 21 4.40 8.11 -5.09
CA GLN A 21 4.17 6.72 -5.49
C GLN A 21 2.78 6.31 -5.05
N HIS A 22 2.10 5.50 -5.87
CA HIS A 22 0.77 4.97 -5.55
C HIS A 22 -0.23 6.07 -5.14
N THR A 23 -0.31 7.13 -5.93
CA THR A 23 -1.09 8.34 -5.59
C THR A 23 -2.57 8.05 -5.33
N ASP A 24 -3.17 7.14 -6.09
CA ASP A 24 -4.57 6.72 -5.96
C ASP A 24 -4.90 6.02 -4.62
N PHE A 25 -3.86 5.56 -3.91
CA PHE A 25 -4.03 4.87 -2.62
C PHE A 25 -3.96 5.80 -1.40
N ARG A 26 -3.61 7.07 -1.58
CA ARG A 26 -3.40 8.04 -0.48
C ARG A 26 -4.63 8.15 0.42
N THR A 27 -5.80 8.37 -0.19
CA THR A 27 -7.09 8.48 0.51
C THR A 27 -7.42 7.20 1.27
N ALA A 28 -7.27 6.05 0.63
CA ALA A 28 -7.62 4.77 1.23
C ALA A 28 -6.75 4.42 2.44
N GLU A 29 -5.41 4.62 2.34
CA GLU A 29 -4.52 4.39 3.47
C GLU A 29 -4.79 5.39 4.60
N PHE A 30 -4.97 6.68 4.26
CA PHE A 30 -5.17 7.73 5.25
C PHE A 30 -6.46 7.53 6.05
N ASN A 31 -7.58 7.26 5.37
CA ASN A 31 -8.86 6.94 6.03
C ASN A 31 -8.75 5.68 6.90
N ALA A 32 -8.15 4.61 6.37
CA ALA A 32 -7.99 3.37 7.11
C ALA A 32 -7.20 3.56 8.42
N LEU A 33 -6.18 4.42 8.41
CA LEU A 33 -5.37 4.70 9.61
C LEU A 33 -6.08 5.64 10.60
N ILE A 34 -6.84 6.63 10.12
CA ILE A 34 -7.70 7.46 10.97
C ILE A 34 -8.69 6.59 11.74
N ASP A 35 -9.38 5.68 11.04
CA ASP A 35 -10.35 4.76 11.63
C ASP A 35 -9.68 3.79 12.60
N LEU A 36 -8.56 3.16 12.17
CA LEU A 36 -7.82 2.20 12.99
C LEU A 36 -7.41 2.76 14.34
N PHE A 37 -6.93 4.03 14.36
CA PHE A 37 -6.49 4.69 15.58
C PHE A 37 -7.58 5.49 16.26
N SER A 38 -8.78 5.56 15.69
CA SER A 38 -9.91 6.35 16.18
C SER A 38 -9.49 7.79 16.53
N VAL A 39 -8.73 8.43 15.63
CA VAL A 39 -8.18 9.78 15.82
C VAL A 39 -9.04 10.84 15.16
N ASP A 40 -9.13 12.01 15.81
CA ASP A 40 -9.83 13.17 15.26
C ASP A 40 -8.87 14.02 14.42
N ILE A 41 -8.96 13.87 13.11
CA ILE A 41 -8.25 14.66 12.11
C ILE A 41 -9.28 15.19 11.11
N GLN A 42 -9.41 16.52 11.04
CA GLN A 42 -10.35 17.19 10.15
C GLN A 42 -9.72 17.42 8.77
N TRP A 43 -10.31 16.84 7.74
CA TRP A 43 -9.91 16.98 6.34
C TRP A 43 -11.07 16.58 5.42
N LYS A 44 -10.93 16.82 4.11
CA LYS A 44 -11.93 16.42 3.10
C LYS A 44 -11.24 15.60 2.02
N GLU A 45 -11.92 14.59 1.50
CA GLU A 45 -11.38 13.74 0.43
C GLU A 45 -10.97 14.52 -0.81
N ASN A 46 -11.75 15.55 -1.17
CA ASN A 46 -11.45 16.44 -2.30
C ASN A 46 -10.21 17.33 -2.07
N ASP A 47 -9.66 17.37 -0.85
CA ASP A 47 -8.43 18.11 -0.56
C ASP A 47 -7.17 17.30 -0.95
N ILE A 48 -7.29 16.00 -1.23
CA ILE A 48 -6.22 15.17 -1.79
C ILE A 48 -6.23 15.32 -3.32
N GLU A 49 -5.24 16.02 -3.84
CA GLU A 49 -5.01 16.14 -5.27
C GLU A 49 -3.93 15.15 -5.72
N GLU A 50 -4.15 14.45 -6.83
CA GLU A 50 -3.12 13.57 -7.41
C GLU A 50 -1.88 14.32 -7.86
N LYS A 51 -2.06 15.59 -8.27
CA LYS A 51 -1.02 16.43 -8.87
C LYS A 51 -0.05 17.05 -7.87
N THR A 52 -0.39 17.06 -6.58
CA THR A 52 0.47 17.59 -5.51
C THR A 52 0.66 16.53 -4.41
N PRO A 53 1.85 16.42 -3.79
CA PRO A 53 2.06 15.51 -2.67
C PRO A 53 1.59 16.09 -1.32
N TYR A 54 0.94 17.24 -1.29
CA TYR A 54 0.65 17.99 -0.08
C TYR A 54 -0.82 17.98 0.27
N LEU A 55 -1.14 17.72 1.54
CA LEU A 55 -2.49 17.77 2.12
C LEU A 55 -2.45 18.55 3.43
N MET A 56 -3.25 19.61 3.53
CA MET A 56 -3.45 20.32 4.80
C MET A 56 -4.59 19.67 5.59
N VAL A 57 -4.32 19.36 6.86
CA VAL A 57 -5.29 18.80 7.79
C VAL A 57 -5.30 19.57 9.11
N LYS A 58 -6.38 19.47 9.88
CA LYS A 58 -6.48 20.10 11.19
C LYS A 58 -6.72 19.07 12.27
N SER A 59 -6.04 19.20 13.41
CA SER A 59 -6.25 18.38 14.60
C SER A 59 -6.00 19.16 15.88
N LEU A 60 -6.71 18.80 16.95
CA LEU A 60 -6.49 19.33 18.28
C LEU A 60 -5.28 18.68 18.97
N SER A 61 -4.81 17.52 18.50
CA SER A 61 -3.75 16.73 19.11
C SER A 61 -2.64 16.39 18.12
N GLU A 62 -1.41 16.74 18.45
CA GLU A 62 -0.21 16.30 17.74
C GLU A 62 -0.06 14.77 17.78
N GLU A 63 -0.49 14.12 18.85
CA GLU A 63 -0.45 12.66 19.00
C GLU A 63 -1.28 11.95 17.93
N HIS A 64 -2.43 12.53 17.52
CA HIS A 64 -3.28 11.97 16.48
C HIS A 64 -2.55 11.84 15.15
N VAL A 65 -1.89 12.92 14.72
CA VAL A 65 -1.14 12.90 13.46
C VAL A 65 0.13 12.05 13.56
N ARG A 66 0.77 11.99 14.72
CA ARG A 66 1.92 11.08 14.97
C ARG A 66 1.51 9.61 14.85
N LYS A 67 0.35 9.21 15.37
CA LYS A 67 -0.17 7.83 15.24
C LYS A 67 -0.34 7.45 13.78
N VAL A 68 -0.94 8.31 12.97
CA VAL A 68 -1.10 8.06 11.53
C VAL A 68 0.27 7.98 10.84
N GLY A 69 1.16 8.93 11.09
CA GLY A 69 2.52 8.92 10.53
C GLY A 69 3.30 7.68 10.90
N SER A 70 3.23 7.23 12.16
CA SER A 70 3.99 6.07 12.65
C SER A 70 3.71 4.78 11.89
N ARG A 71 2.66 4.73 11.07
CA ARG A 71 2.25 3.54 10.35
C ARG A 71 2.14 3.70 8.84
N SER A 72 1.82 4.90 8.35
CA SER A 72 1.64 5.13 6.90
C SER A 72 2.94 4.88 6.14
N VAL A 73 2.84 4.17 5.02
CA VAL A 73 3.95 3.98 4.07
C VAL A 73 3.89 4.95 2.89
N LEU A 74 2.77 5.64 2.70
CA LEU A 74 2.62 6.68 1.68
C LEU A 74 2.96 8.07 2.20
N ILE A 75 2.89 8.31 3.50
CA ILE A 75 3.35 9.58 4.09
C ILE A 75 4.88 9.59 4.12
N LYS A 76 5.47 10.70 3.68
CA LYS A 76 6.91 10.98 3.80
C LYS A 76 7.19 11.74 5.09
N ASN A 77 6.49 12.87 5.29
CA ASN A 77 6.60 13.71 6.49
C ASN A 77 5.24 14.24 6.91
N ILE A 78 5.08 14.48 8.21
CA ILE A 78 4.00 15.30 8.78
C ILE A 78 4.63 16.51 9.44
N ILE A 79 4.15 17.70 9.10
CA ILE A 79 4.73 18.96 9.47
C ILE A 79 3.65 19.81 10.15
N GLU A 80 3.92 20.32 11.35
CA GLU A 80 3.11 21.37 11.98
C GLU A 80 3.31 22.65 11.16
N LEU A 81 2.28 23.08 10.47
CA LEU A 81 2.36 24.17 9.51
C LEU A 81 2.37 25.51 10.24
N TRP A 82 3.46 26.28 10.09
CA TRP A 82 3.62 27.59 10.71
C TRP A 82 3.38 28.73 9.72
N GLY A 83 3.62 28.51 8.43
CA GLY A 83 3.36 29.49 7.40
C GLY A 83 3.25 28.88 6.02
N HIS A 84 2.53 29.54 5.14
CA HIS A 84 2.38 29.13 3.74
C HIS A 84 1.99 30.32 2.83
N GLY A 85 2.18 30.17 1.54
CA GLY A 85 1.78 31.18 0.56
C GLY A 85 2.23 30.83 -0.85
N SER A 86 1.72 31.52 -1.85
CA SER A 86 2.14 31.39 -3.26
C SER A 86 3.46 32.09 -3.55
N THR A 87 3.89 32.98 -2.64
CA THR A 87 5.15 33.74 -2.72
C THR A 87 5.84 33.76 -1.36
N TYR A 88 7.15 34.00 -1.33
CA TYR A 88 7.89 34.22 -0.08
C TYR A 88 7.37 35.40 0.74
N SER A 89 6.83 36.43 0.09
CA SER A 89 6.20 37.58 0.78
C SER A 89 4.95 37.12 1.54
N GLU A 90 4.11 36.31 0.91
CA GLU A 90 2.91 35.73 1.55
C GLU A 90 3.27 34.75 2.67
N LEU A 91 4.26 33.89 2.44
CA LEU A 91 4.80 33.01 3.48
C LEU A 91 5.23 33.83 4.71
N ASN A 92 6.01 34.88 4.52
CA ASN A 92 6.47 35.73 5.61
C ASN A 92 5.32 36.45 6.33
N LYS A 93 4.27 36.84 5.59
CA LYS A 93 3.05 37.40 6.19
C LYS A 93 2.34 36.34 7.02
N SER A 94 2.13 35.16 6.46
CA SER A 94 1.50 34.03 7.16
C SER A 94 2.22 33.64 8.45
N LEU A 95 3.57 33.60 8.42
CA LEU A 95 4.40 33.36 9.61
C LEU A 95 4.18 34.41 10.72
N ARG A 96 3.97 35.67 10.37
CA ARG A 96 3.70 36.76 11.35
C ARG A 96 2.30 36.67 11.96
N GLU A 97 1.36 36.09 11.22
CA GLU A 97 -0.02 35.89 11.65
C GLU A 97 -0.19 34.63 12.52
N THR A 98 0.79 33.71 12.47
CA THR A 98 0.75 32.47 13.25
C THR A 98 0.92 32.73 14.74
N ASN A 99 0.12 32.07 15.56
CA ASN A 99 0.17 32.22 17.03
C ASN A 99 1.57 31.89 17.55
N LYS A 100 2.20 32.88 18.18
CA LYS A 100 3.56 32.75 18.76
C LYS A 100 3.65 31.67 19.83
N ASP A 101 2.58 31.39 20.55
CA ASP A 101 2.55 30.35 21.59
C ASP A 101 2.75 28.94 21.01
N ILE A 102 2.47 28.73 19.72
CA ILE A 102 2.74 27.46 19.03
C ILE A 102 4.23 27.33 18.71
N MET A 103 4.89 28.40 18.28
CA MET A 103 6.29 28.37 17.85
C MET A 103 7.29 28.51 18.99
N ALA A 104 6.99 29.35 19.97
CA ALA A 104 7.93 29.73 21.06
C ALA A 104 8.56 28.52 21.80
N PRO A 105 7.84 27.45 22.14
CA PRO A 105 8.43 26.30 22.84
C PRO A 105 9.49 25.53 22.05
N HIS A 106 9.57 25.78 20.74
CA HIS A 106 10.45 25.08 19.79
C HIS A 106 11.66 25.92 19.36
N LEU A 107 11.67 27.24 19.66
CA LEU A 107 12.72 28.19 19.24
C LEU A 107 13.72 28.48 20.38
N VAL A 108 13.68 27.73 21.47
CA VAL A 108 14.49 27.95 22.68
C VAL A 108 15.93 27.48 22.52
N LYS A 109 16.84 28.02 23.36
CA LYS A 109 18.27 27.73 23.30
C LYS A 109 18.63 26.27 23.59
N GLU A 110 17.81 25.57 24.35
CA GLU A 110 18.01 24.20 24.80
C GLU A 110 17.73 23.16 23.68
N LYS A 111 17.17 23.61 22.56
CA LYS A 111 16.82 22.74 21.41
C LYS A 111 17.71 23.00 20.23
N SER A 112 18.50 22.00 19.87
CA SER A 112 19.24 22.00 18.62
C SER A 112 18.31 21.77 17.42
N PHE A 113 18.68 22.31 16.27
CA PHE A 113 17.81 22.23 15.10
C PHE A 113 18.56 22.08 13.77
N LYS A 114 17.83 21.66 12.75
CA LYS A 114 18.25 21.76 11.34
C LYS A 114 17.13 22.24 10.45
N PHE A 115 17.52 22.79 9.30
CA PHE A 115 16.61 23.09 8.20
C PHE A 115 16.76 22.06 7.07
N GLU A 116 15.63 21.67 6.51
CA GLU A 116 15.54 20.86 5.29
C GLU A 116 14.72 21.63 4.25
N LEU A 117 15.21 21.69 3.01
CA LEU A 117 14.45 22.21 1.87
C LEU A 117 14.20 21.05 0.91
N ASP A 118 12.92 20.79 0.63
CA ASP A 118 12.47 19.83 -0.38
C ASP A 118 11.64 20.55 -1.44
N ALA A 119 12.02 20.41 -2.70
CA ALA A 119 11.37 21.04 -3.83
C ALA A 119 10.72 19.96 -4.70
N PHE A 120 9.40 19.93 -4.69
CA PHE A 120 8.64 18.97 -5.49
C PHE A 120 8.79 19.30 -6.99
N ASN A 121 9.25 18.29 -7.75
CA ASN A 121 9.51 18.36 -9.20
C ASN A 121 10.60 19.37 -9.63
N LYS A 122 11.45 19.84 -8.71
CA LYS A 122 12.60 20.65 -9.06
C LYS A 122 13.85 20.25 -8.26
N LYS A 123 14.99 20.14 -8.94
CA LYS A 123 16.29 19.95 -8.27
C LYS A 123 16.86 21.30 -7.91
N VAL A 124 17.21 21.48 -6.64
CA VAL A 124 17.81 22.70 -6.12
C VAL A 124 19.22 22.43 -5.59
N ILE A 125 20.12 23.40 -5.78
CA ILE A 125 21.50 23.31 -5.33
C ILE A 125 21.65 23.81 -3.89
N GLN A 126 22.77 23.46 -3.23
CA GLN A 126 22.99 23.79 -1.82
C GLN A 126 23.01 25.30 -1.53
N SER A 127 23.63 26.11 -2.42
CA SER A 127 23.65 27.56 -2.25
C SER A 127 22.22 28.14 -2.22
N TYR A 128 21.37 27.72 -3.13
CA TYR A 128 19.96 28.12 -3.13
C TYR A 128 19.26 27.83 -1.78
N LYS A 129 19.50 26.64 -1.22
CA LYS A 129 18.93 26.27 0.09
C LYS A 129 19.39 27.23 1.19
N LEU A 130 20.68 27.56 1.23
CA LEU A 130 21.23 28.49 2.21
C LEU A 130 20.64 29.88 2.08
N ASP A 131 20.57 30.42 0.84
CA ASP A 131 19.99 31.74 0.57
C ASP A 131 18.54 31.85 1.05
N ARG A 132 17.76 30.74 0.89
CA ARG A 132 16.38 30.71 1.35
C ARG A 132 16.28 30.71 2.87
N PHE A 133 17.14 29.94 3.57
CA PHE A 133 17.15 29.91 5.04
C PHE A 133 17.61 31.23 5.64
N GLU A 134 18.56 31.94 5.01
CA GLU A 134 19.02 33.23 5.44
C GLU A 134 17.98 34.37 5.23
N SER A 135 17.04 34.15 4.29
CA SER A 135 15.97 35.10 3.96
C SER A 135 14.80 35.12 4.93
N PHE A 136 14.75 34.18 5.90
CA PHE A 136 13.66 34.15 6.86
C PHE A 136 13.61 35.39 7.78
N PRO A 137 12.40 35.84 8.17
CA PRO A 137 12.22 36.98 9.05
C PRO A 137 12.68 36.64 10.49
N ARG A 138 13.83 37.18 10.89
CA ARG A 138 14.44 36.92 12.21
C ARG A 138 13.62 37.51 13.37
N ASP A 139 12.71 38.46 13.09
CA ASP A 139 11.76 39.01 14.07
C ASP A 139 10.64 38.04 14.44
N VAL A 140 10.41 37.02 13.62
CA VAL A 140 9.38 35.97 13.85
C VAL A 140 10.01 34.65 14.21
N LEU A 141 11.04 34.24 13.48
CA LEU A 141 11.73 32.96 13.64
C LEU A 141 13.10 33.20 14.32
N ALA A 142 13.04 33.55 15.61
CA ALA A 142 14.23 33.79 16.44
C ALA A 142 14.79 32.48 17.01
N PHE A 143 15.40 31.64 16.16
CA PHE A 143 16.06 30.40 16.57
C PHE A 143 17.23 30.73 17.52
N GLN A 144 17.19 30.19 18.74
CA GLN A 144 18.19 30.43 19.78
C GLN A 144 19.12 29.22 19.98
N GLY A 145 18.70 28.03 19.53
CA GLY A 145 19.44 26.78 19.67
C GLY A 145 20.61 26.67 18.68
N GLU A 146 21.42 25.63 18.85
CA GLU A 146 22.53 25.34 17.98
C GLU A 146 22.09 24.54 16.73
N VAL A 147 22.76 24.75 15.61
CA VAL A 147 22.55 23.96 14.39
C VAL A 147 23.20 22.59 14.55
N ASN A 148 22.41 21.52 14.49
CA ASN A 148 22.88 20.14 14.53
C ASN A 148 22.36 19.35 13.30
N LEU A 149 23.20 19.11 12.33
CA LEU A 149 22.82 18.47 11.07
C LEU A 149 22.64 16.94 11.18
N ARG A 150 23.20 16.31 12.22
CA ARG A 150 23.20 14.85 12.36
C ARG A 150 22.05 14.33 13.24
N ASN A 151 21.87 14.93 14.39
CA ASN A 151 20.85 14.50 15.36
C ASN A 151 20.24 15.72 16.04
N PRO A 152 19.42 16.52 15.32
CA PRO A 152 18.75 17.69 15.89
C PRO A 152 17.58 17.27 16.78
N ASP A 153 17.26 18.11 17.78
CA ASP A 153 16.03 17.99 18.55
C ASP A 153 14.80 18.36 17.72
N GLU A 154 14.95 19.33 16.82
CA GLU A 154 13.86 19.79 15.94
C GLU A 154 14.34 19.88 14.48
N THR A 155 13.50 19.46 13.56
CA THR A 155 13.72 19.63 12.10
C THR A 155 12.66 20.55 11.53
N TYR A 156 13.09 21.57 10.79
CA TYR A 156 12.19 22.51 10.11
C TYR A 156 12.26 22.31 8.61
N PHE A 157 11.08 22.17 8.00
CA PHE A 157 10.94 21.98 6.57
C PHE A 157 10.49 23.27 5.89
N LEU A 158 11.20 23.62 4.83
CA LEU A 158 10.76 24.54 3.79
C LEU A 158 10.42 23.68 2.57
N LEU A 159 9.14 23.64 2.19
CA LEU A 159 8.66 22.85 1.08
C LEU A 159 8.22 23.78 -0.05
N GLU A 160 8.77 23.57 -1.24
CA GLU A 160 8.43 24.29 -2.45
C GLU A 160 7.70 23.38 -3.42
N ASP A 161 6.49 23.74 -3.81
CA ASP A 161 5.69 23.02 -4.81
C ASP A 161 5.84 23.71 -6.17
N TYR A 162 6.44 23.02 -7.13
CA TYR A 162 6.59 23.47 -8.51
C TYR A 162 5.54 22.87 -9.44
N GLY A 163 4.55 22.15 -8.90
CA GLY A 163 3.49 21.50 -9.67
C GLY A 163 3.94 20.23 -10.42
N PRO A 164 3.06 19.63 -11.18
CA PRO A 164 3.29 18.34 -11.86
C PRO A 164 4.05 18.44 -13.19
N PHE A 165 4.78 19.53 -13.44
CA PHE A 165 5.31 19.86 -14.77
C PHE A 165 6.65 19.18 -15.13
N GLY A 166 7.24 18.39 -14.25
CA GLY A 166 8.49 17.67 -14.50
C GLY A 166 9.61 18.58 -14.99
N SER A 167 10.16 18.32 -16.17
CA SER A 167 11.24 19.13 -16.77
C SER A 167 10.83 20.55 -17.20
N GLN A 168 9.53 20.84 -17.24
CA GLN A 168 8.97 22.18 -17.57
C GLN A 168 8.56 22.94 -16.30
N ALA A 169 9.10 22.58 -15.14
CA ALA A 169 8.81 23.26 -13.89
C ALA A 169 9.10 24.76 -14.00
N PRO A 170 8.22 25.62 -13.44
CA PRO A 170 8.39 27.07 -13.48
C PRO A 170 9.65 27.53 -12.72
N ASP A 171 10.11 28.74 -12.96
CA ASP A 171 11.29 29.29 -12.26
C ASP A 171 11.03 29.50 -10.76
N ASN A 172 9.83 29.91 -10.41
CA ASN A 172 9.39 30.11 -9.03
C ASN A 172 8.41 29.02 -8.60
N PRO A 173 8.42 28.65 -7.31
CA PRO A 173 7.43 27.70 -6.80
C PRO A 173 6.02 28.28 -6.94
N LEU A 174 5.05 27.41 -7.19
CA LEU A 174 3.62 27.75 -7.22
C LEU A 174 3.06 27.93 -5.80
N TYR A 175 3.61 27.17 -4.84
CA TYR A 175 3.24 27.27 -3.45
C TYR A 175 4.40 26.90 -2.54
N ILE A 176 4.42 27.48 -1.34
CA ILE A 176 5.50 27.34 -0.38
C ILE A 176 4.91 27.08 0.99
N TYR A 177 5.50 26.14 1.72
CA TYR A 177 5.09 25.78 3.08
C TYR A 177 6.31 25.80 3.99
N PHE A 178 6.10 26.23 5.23
CA PHE A 178 7.12 26.18 6.26
C PHE A 178 6.55 25.71 7.59
N GLY A 179 7.30 24.84 8.28
CA GLY A 179 6.89 24.35 9.56
C GLY A 179 7.84 23.35 10.20
N ARG A 180 7.45 22.85 11.36
CA ARG A 180 8.19 21.91 12.20
C ARG A 180 7.79 20.47 11.85
N GLN A 181 8.76 19.60 11.64
CA GLN A 181 8.49 18.16 11.45
C GLN A 181 7.94 17.55 12.72
N ILE A 182 6.82 16.85 12.59
CA ILE A 182 6.18 16.11 13.68
C ILE A 182 6.62 14.66 13.66
N SER A 183 6.53 14.02 12.48
CA SER A 183 6.94 12.64 12.30
C SER A 183 7.26 12.36 10.84
N GLU A 184 7.99 11.28 10.63
CA GLU A 184 8.12 10.64 9.33
C GLU A 184 7.09 9.51 9.20
N GLY A 185 6.81 9.10 7.96
CA GLY A 185 6.07 7.88 7.69
C GLY A 185 6.93 6.64 7.91
N GLN A 186 6.30 5.45 7.94
CA GLN A 186 6.98 4.18 8.18
C GLN A 186 7.66 3.62 6.91
N ARG A 187 8.30 4.48 6.13
CA ARG A 187 8.89 4.12 4.84
C ARG A 187 10.14 3.24 4.96
N ASP A 188 10.82 3.28 6.10
CA ASP A 188 11.97 2.39 6.37
C ASP A 188 11.55 0.91 6.36
N ALA A 189 10.29 0.54 6.72
CA ALA A 189 9.78 -0.82 6.64
C ALA A 189 9.81 -1.36 5.20
N ILE A 190 9.64 -0.51 4.18
CA ILE A 190 9.76 -0.90 2.77
C ILE A 190 11.18 -1.42 2.48
N ARG A 191 12.21 -0.71 2.96
CA ARG A 191 13.61 -1.12 2.79
C ARG A 191 13.93 -2.36 3.60
N ARG A 192 13.42 -2.44 4.84
CA ARG A 192 13.61 -3.59 5.73
C ARG A 192 13.07 -4.89 5.13
N TYR A 193 11.91 -4.85 4.47
CA TYR A 193 11.23 -6.03 3.93
C TYR A 193 11.40 -6.21 2.42
N THR A 194 12.39 -5.59 1.81
CA THR A 194 12.67 -5.69 0.37
C THR A 194 12.85 -7.15 -0.07
N LEU A 195 12.37 -7.47 -1.27
CA LEU A 195 12.53 -8.80 -1.88
C LEU A 195 14.00 -9.14 -2.17
N GLN A 196 14.87 -8.14 -2.34
CA GLN A 196 16.29 -8.35 -2.62
C GLN A 196 17.01 -9.12 -1.50
N SER A 197 16.70 -8.80 -0.25
CA SER A 197 17.31 -9.43 0.93
C SER A 197 16.52 -10.60 1.52
N ARG A 198 15.29 -10.83 1.04
CA ARG A 198 14.39 -11.85 1.56
C ARG A 198 14.86 -13.25 1.17
N LYS A 199 14.91 -14.22 2.10
CA LYS A 199 15.39 -15.57 1.85
C LYS A 199 14.58 -16.29 0.76
N PHE A 200 13.30 -16.43 0.94
CA PHE A 200 12.39 -17.16 0.06
C PHE A 200 11.53 -16.22 -0.78
N ILE A 201 11.71 -16.26 -2.10
CA ILE A 201 10.91 -15.50 -3.08
C ILE A 201 10.54 -16.36 -4.29
N ALA A 202 9.50 -15.93 -5.00
CA ALA A 202 9.09 -16.44 -6.32
C ALA A 202 8.81 -15.27 -7.27
N ASN A 203 8.57 -15.56 -8.55
CA ASN A 203 8.28 -14.55 -9.57
C ASN A 203 7.02 -13.73 -9.28
N THR A 204 6.13 -14.28 -8.45
CA THR A 204 4.86 -13.67 -8.03
C THR A 204 4.93 -13.07 -6.63
N SER A 205 6.13 -13.00 -6.00
CA SER A 205 6.27 -12.34 -4.69
C SER A 205 5.92 -10.88 -4.79
N MET A 206 5.04 -10.41 -3.90
CA MET A 206 4.60 -9.03 -3.88
C MET A 206 5.65 -8.10 -3.26
N ASP A 207 5.73 -6.89 -3.81
CA ASP A 207 6.57 -5.81 -3.28
C ASP A 207 6.25 -5.48 -1.82
N ALA A 208 7.27 -5.09 -1.06
CA ALA A 208 7.15 -4.81 0.36
C ALA A 208 6.26 -3.58 0.64
N GLY A 209 6.37 -2.53 -0.18
CA GLY A 209 5.57 -1.31 -0.03
C GLY A 209 4.09 -1.59 -0.24
N LEU A 210 3.73 -2.31 -1.30
CA LEU A 210 2.35 -2.71 -1.57
C LEU A 210 1.81 -3.66 -0.50
N SER A 211 2.63 -4.61 0.00
CA SER A 211 2.22 -5.53 1.06
C SER A 211 1.90 -4.79 2.36
N LEU A 212 2.74 -3.82 2.77
CA LEU A 212 2.50 -2.98 3.94
C LEU A 212 1.28 -2.08 3.75
N LEU A 213 1.12 -1.51 2.56
CA LEU A 213 -0.04 -0.69 2.20
C LEU A 213 -1.35 -1.49 2.33
N MET A 214 -1.39 -2.72 1.81
CA MET A 214 -2.54 -3.59 1.95
C MET A 214 -2.86 -3.91 3.42
N ALA A 215 -1.83 -4.17 4.25
CA ALA A 215 -2.00 -4.40 5.68
C ALA A 215 -2.55 -3.16 6.42
N ASN A 216 -2.15 -1.94 6.01
CA ASN A 216 -2.68 -0.68 6.54
C ASN A 216 -4.16 -0.49 6.16
N ILE A 217 -4.50 -0.68 4.88
CA ILE A 217 -5.86 -0.54 4.38
C ILE A 217 -6.80 -1.60 4.98
N ALA A 218 -6.28 -2.80 5.25
CA ALA A 218 -6.99 -3.85 5.97
C ALA A 218 -7.14 -3.58 7.47
N GLN A 219 -6.54 -2.52 8.00
CA GLN A 219 -6.54 -2.15 9.42
C GLN A 219 -5.97 -3.24 10.33
N VAL A 220 -5.05 -4.06 9.83
CA VAL A 220 -4.42 -5.13 10.62
C VAL A 220 -3.78 -4.54 11.87
N LYS A 221 -4.02 -5.12 13.02
CA LYS A 221 -3.48 -4.70 14.32
C LYS A 221 -2.91 -5.87 15.10
N LYS A 222 -2.29 -5.56 16.21
CA LYS A 222 -1.73 -6.55 17.12
C LYS A 222 -2.81 -7.53 17.57
N ASP A 223 -2.43 -8.81 17.62
CA ASP A 223 -3.24 -9.96 18.05
C ASP A 223 -4.41 -10.31 17.10
N ASP A 224 -4.55 -9.65 15.94
CA ASP A 224 -5.47 -10.08 14.89
C ASP A 224 -5.05 -11.43 14.31
N LEU A 225 -6.02 -12.20 13.81
CA LEU A 225 -5.80 -13.38 12.99
C LEU A 225 -6.04 -13.06 11.51
N VAL A 226 -4.97 -13.13 10.71
CA VAL A 226 -5.00 -12.76 9.29
C VAL A 226 -4.79 -13.97 8.40
N MET A 227 -5.59 -14.06 7.34
CA MET A 227 -5.59 -15.13 6.36
C MET A 227 -5.24 -14.64 4.95
N ASP A 228 -4.33 -15.37 4.27
CA ASP A 228 -4.10 -15.25 2.83
C ASP A 228 -4.43 -16.59 2.14
N PRO A 229 -5.58 -16.68 1.42
CA PRO A 229 -5.98 -17.94 0.76
C PRO A 229 -5.18 -18.26 -0.52
N PHE A 230 -4.30 -17.36 -0.98
CA PHE A 230 -3.39 -17.55 -2.11
C PHE A 230 -1.97 -17.10 -1.73
N VAL A 231 -1.44 -17.68 -0.67
CA VAL A 231 -0.31 -17.16 0.12
C VAL A 231 1.02 -17.07 -0.63
N GLY A 232 1.21 -17.87 -1.67
CA GLY A 232 2.45 -17.88 -2.45
C GLY A 232 3.70 -18.02 -1.58
N THR A 233 4.55 -17.00 -1.56
CA THR A 233 5.77 -16.93 -0.73
C THR A 233 5.60 -16.18 0.58
N GLY A 234 4.37 -15.83 0.96
CA GLY A 234 4.05 -15.18 2.23
C GLY A 234 4.39 -13.70 2.32
N SER A 235 4.46 -12.97 1.20
CA SER A 235 4.78 -11.53 1.23
C SER A 235 3.80 -10.74 2.07
N LEU A 236 2.50 -11.01 1.95
CA LEU A 236 1.44 -10.36 2.73
C LEU A 236 1.50 -10.77 4.21
N LEU A 237 1.84 -12.03 4.50
CA LEU A 237 2.00 -12.51 5.88
C LEU A 237 3.11 -11.75 6.61
N VAL A 238 4.25 -11.46 5.95
CA VAL A 238 5.33 -10.65 6.53
C VAL A 238 4.84 -9.25 6.90
N ALA A 239 4.05 -8.61 6.01
CA ALA A 239 3.52 -7.28 6.26
C ALA A 239 2.51 -7.25 7.42
N CYS A 240 1.65 -8.27 7.55
CA CYS A 240 0.69 -8.37 8.63
C CYS A 240 1.36 -8.69 9.98
N ALA A 241 2.32 -9.62 9.98
CA ALA A 241 3.09 -9.98 11.17
C ALA A 241 3.94 -8.79 11.69
N HIS A 242 4.40 -7.88 10.80
CA HIS A 242 5.05 -6.63 11.20
C HIS A 242 4.19 -5.80 12.16
N HIS A 243 2.89 -5.86 12.02
CA HIS A 243 1.93 -5.16 12.89
C HIS A 243 1.50 -5.98 14.11
N GLY A 244 2.12 -7.15 14.33
CA GLY A 244 1.86 -8.01 15.49
C GLY A 244 0.63 -8.92 15.32
N ALA A 245 0.15 -9.12 14.09
CA ALA A 245 -0.94 -10.05 13.81
C ALA A 245 -0.40 -11.48 13.67
N TYR A 246 -1.18 -12.45 14.13
CA TYR A 246 -0.96 -13.86 13.82
C TYR A 246 -1.39 -14.13 12.38
N VAL A 247 -0.56 -14.85 11.63
CA VAL A 247 -0.74 -15.00 10.19
C VAL A 247 -0.74 -16.45 9.78
N MET A 248 -1.62 -16.77 8.85
CA MET A 248 -1.68 -18.07 8.21
C MET A 248 -2.11 -17.95 6.75
N GLY A 249 -1.88 -19.00 5.96
CA GLY A 249 -2.28 -18.98 4.57
C GLY A 249 -2.46 -20.34 3.96
N THR A 250 -3.04 -20.36 2.76
CA THR A 250 -3.11 -21.56 1.93
C THR A 250 -2.60 -21.29 0.53
N ASP A 251 -2.11 -22.32 -0.11
CA ASP A 251 -1.82 -22.32 -1.55
C ASP A 251 -2.01 -23.73 -2.10
N ILE A 252 -2.54 -23.81 -3.31
CA ILE A 252 -2.72 -25.12 -3.99
C ILE A 252 -1.39 -25.67 -4.52
N ASN A 253 -0.35 -24.84 -4.60
CA ASN A 253 0.94 -25.19 -5.18
C ASN A 253 1.88 -25.82 -4.12
N TYR A 254 1.78 -27.13 -3.95
CA TYR A 254 2.63 -27.91 -3.06
C TYR A 254 4.15 -27.63 -3.26
N LEU A 255 4.60 -27.54 -4.52
CA LEU A 255 6.03 -27.34 -4.81
C LEU A 255 6.50 -25.96 -4.36
N LEU A 256 5.64 -24.95 -4.47
CA LEU A 256 5.94 -23.60 -4.00
C LEU A 256 6.03 -23.57 -2.48
N LEU A 257 4.99 -24.03 -1.77
CA LEU A 257 4.96 -24.00 -0.30
C LEU A 257 6.12 -24.75 0.36
N HIS A 258 6.58 -25.84 -0.27
CA HIS A 258 7.71 -26.62 0.24
C HIS A 258 9.06 -26.22 -0.37
N ALA A 259 9.15 -25.08 -1.04
CA ALA A 259 10.35 -24.57 -1.70
C ALA A 259 11.03 -25.60 -2.63
N LYS A 260 10.25 -26.49 -3.25
CA LYS A 260 10.73 -27.53 -4.19
C LYS A 260 10.70 -27.09 -5.66
N GLY A 261 10.10 -25.94 -5.96
CA GLY A 261 10.07 -25.35 -7.29
C GLY A 261 11.41 -24.72 -7.70
N LYS A 262 11.51 -24.30 -8.97
CA LYS A 262 12.69 -23.59 -9.46
C LYS A 262 12.94 -22.28 -8.68
N PRO A 263 14.20 -21.91 -8.38
CA PRO A 263 14.52 -20.61 -7.82
C PRO A 263 14.12 -19.48 -8.79
N SER A 264 13.81 -18.32 -8.24
CA SER A 264 13.49 -17.11 -9.02
C SER A 264 14.64 -16.12 -9.12
N ARG A 265 15.67 -16.30 -8.31
CA ARG A 265 16.86 -15.43 -8.34
C ARG A 265 17.74 -15.76 -9.54
N ALA A 266 18.24 -14.72 -10.20
CA ALA A 266 19.27 -14.88 -11.22
C ALA A 266 20.49 -15.59 -10.62
N LYS A 267 21.08 -16.54 -11.36
CA LYS A 267 22.26 -17.32 -10.95
C LYS A 267 22.04 -18.33 -9.80
N GLN A 268 20.83 -18.49 -9.27
CA GLN A 268 20.51 -19.55 -8.31
C GLN A 268 20.02 -20.78 -9.06
N GLU A 269 20.79 -21.88 -9.02
CA GLU A 269 20.43 -23.14 -9.70
C GLU A 269 19.48 -24.01 -8.88
N LYS A 270 19.66 -24.01 -7.57
CA LYS A 270 18.85 -24.79 -6.61
C LYS A 270 18.44 -23.91 -5.46
N ARG A 271 17.29 -24.24 -4.86
CA ARG A 271 16.85 -23.59 -3.63
C ARG A 271 17.67 -24.06 -2.45
N GLU A 272 17.94 -23.16 -1.51
CA GLU A 272 18.59 -23.48 -0.25
C GLU A 272 17.62 -24.26 0.65
N SER A 273 18.16 -25.08 1.55
CA SER A 273 17.37 -25.92 2.45
C SER A 273 16.54 -25.11 3.48
N ASP A 274 16.93 -23.86 3.73
CA ASP A 274 16.28 -22.96 4.68
C ASP A 274 15.32 -21.96 4.00
N GLU A 275 15.01 -22.11 2.72
CA GLU A 275 14.03 -21.30 2.04
C GLU A 275 12.60 -21.77 2.39
N SER A 276 11.82 -20.95 3.09
CA SER A 276 10.42 -21.19 3.43
C SER A 276 9.72 -19.88 3.83
N ILE A 277 8.39 -19.89 3.91
CA ILE A 277 7.62 -18.76 4.47
C ILE A 277 8.05 -18.52 5.92
N GLN A 278 8.18 -19.56 6.73
CA GLN A 278 8.64 -19.47 8.10
C GLN A 278 10.03 -18.82 8.18
N ALA A 279 10.97 -19.22 7.30
CA ALA A 279 12.31 -18.64 7.26
C ALA A 279 12.27 -17.14 6.93
N ASN A 280 11.35 -16.69 6.08
CA ASN A 280 11.15 -15.26 5.82
C ASN A 280 10.71 -14.51 7.08
N LEU A 281 9.74 -15.02 7.84
CA LEU A 281 9.29 -14.38 9.07
C LEU A 281 10.39 -14.41 10.15
N CYS A 282 11.07 -15.55 10.33
CA CYS A 282 12.19 -15.66 11.27
C CYS A 282 13.35 -14.71 10.93
N GLN A 283 13.64 -14.48 9.64
CA GLN A 283 14.65 -13.53 9.18
C GLN A 283 14.41 -12.11 9.74
N TYR A 284 13.17 -11.74 9.93
CA TYR A 284 12.74 -10.43 10.39
C TYR A 284 12.38 -10.38 11.90
N GLY A 285 12.56 -11.49 12.62
CA GLY A 285 12.16 -11.61 14.02
C GLY A 285 10.64 -11.68 14.23
N LEU A 286 9.90 -12.18 13.23
CA LEU A 286 8.44 -12.27 13.22
C LEU A 286 7.95 -13.73 13.31
N GLY A 287 8.83 -14.69 13.62
CA GLY A 287 8.52 -16.11 13.63
C GLY A 287 7.39 -16.50 14.58
N ASP A 288 7.27 -15.82 15.73
CA ASP A 288 6.24 -16.09 16.75
C ASP A 288 4.80 -15.76 16.28
N TYR A 289 4.66 -14.94 15.23
CA TYR A 289 3.36 -14.61 14.63
C TYR A 289 2.94 -15.58 13.52
N TYR A 290 3.82 -16.46 13.07
CA TYR A 290 3.52 -17.41 12.02
C TYR A 290 2.84 -18.65 12.58
N LEU A 291 1.59 -18.88 12.19
CA LEU A 291 0.87 -20.09 12.57
C LEU A 291 1.20 -21.25 11.64
N ASP A 292 0.87 -21.12 10.35
CA ASP A 292 1.25 -22.09 9.31
C ASP A 292 0.86 -21.62 7.90
N ALA A 293 1.40 -22.29 6.87
CA ALA A 293 0.94 -22.23 5.50
C ALA A 293 0.65 -23.65 4.98
N VAL A 294 -0.63 -23.91 4.70
CA VAL A 294 -1.15 -25.24 4.41
C VAL A 294 -1.41 -25.40 2.92
N VAL A 295 -1.07 -26.59 2.37
CA VAL A 295 -1.48 -26.92 1.00
C VAL A 295 -2.99 -27.10 0.98
N GLY A 296 -3.69 -26.18 0.32
CA GLY A 296 -5.15 -26.14 0.30
C GLY A 296 -5.70 -25.49 -0.97
N ASP A 297 -6.92 -25.85 -1.30
CA ASP A 297 -7.67 -25.28 -2.41
C ASP A 297 -8.64 -24.23 -1.87
N ALA A 298 -8.45 -22.97 -2.22
CA ALA A 298 -9.27 -21.85 -1.77
C ALA A 298 -10.77 -21.99 -2.12
N SER A 299 -11.11 -22.83 -3.13
CA SER A 299 -12.51 -23.15 -3.47
C SER A 299 -13.19 -24.09 -2.46
N LYS A 300 -12.43 -24.74 -1.57
CA LYS A 300 -12.93 -25.78 -0.66
C LYS A 300 -13.18 -25.24 0.75
N HIS A 301 -14.24 -24.47 0.91
CA HIS A 301 -14.59 -23.82 2.18
C HIS A 301 -14.88 -24.80 3.32
N HIS A 302 -15.28 -26.04 3.03
CA HIS A 302 -15.59 -27.07 4.03
C HIS A 302 -14.36 -27.56 4.81
N MET A 303 -13.13 -27.25 4.36
CA MET A 303 -11.92 -27.56 5.12
C MET A 303 -11.76 -26.70 6.38
N TRP A 304 -12.50 -25.61 6.46
CA TRP A 304 -12.47 -24.67 7.58
C TRP A 304 -13.63 -24.91 8.54
N ARG A 305 -13.41 -24.58 9.81
CA ARG A 305 -14.49 -24.55 10.79
C ARG A 305 -15.52 -23.51 10.37
N GLN A 306 -16.78 -23.92 10.22
CA GLN A 306 -17.85 -23.11 9.63
C GLN A 306 -18.36 -22.03 10.61
N GLN A 307 -17.49 -21.08 10.94
CA GLN A 307 -17.77 -19.91 11.79
C GLN A 307 -16.79 -18.77 11.47
N PRO A 308 -17.10 -17.51 11.79
CA PRO A 308 -16.14 -16.42 11.71
C PRO A 308 -14.90 -16.70 12.54
N MET A 309 -13.71 -16.44 11.98
CA MET A 309 -12.42 -16.71 12.62
C MET A 309 -11.37 -15.65 12.32
N PHE A 310 -11.50 -14.91 11.21
CA PHE A 310 -10.45 -13.97 10.77
C PHE A 310 -10.85 -12.53 10.99
N ASP A 311 -9.89 -11.71 11.42
CA ASP A 311 -10.04 -10.26 11.53
C ASP A 311 -9.81 -9.59 10.18
N ALA A 312 -8.89 -10.12 9.36
CA ALA A 312 -8.67 -9.69 8.01
C ALA A 312 -8.33 -10.85 7.06
N ILE A 313 -8.75 -10.71 5.80
CA ILE A 313 -8.33 -11.56 4.67
C ILE A 313 -7.66 -10.65 3.66
N ILE A 314 -6.38 -10.91 3.35
CA ILE A 314 -5.57 -10.08 2.47
C ILE A 314 -4.91 -10.97 1.43
N THR A 315 -5.12 -10.69 0.13
CA THR A 315 -4.65 -11.63 -0.87
C THR A 315 -4.40 -11.02 -2.25
N ASP A 316 -3.54 -11.66 -3.04
CA ASP A 316 -3.33 -11.41 -4.48
C ASP A 316 -3.71 -12.69 -5.25
N PRO A 317 -4.98 -12.87 -5.62
CA PRO A 317 -5.44 -14.08 -6.31
C PRO A 317 -4.74 -14.28 -7.66
N PRO A 318 -4.53 -15.52 -8.12
CA PRO A 318 -3.98 -15.77 -9.45
C PRO A 318 -4.97 -15.35 -10.54
N TYR A 319 -4.56 -14.47 -11.45
CA TYR A 319 -5.39 -14.01 -12.58
C TYR A 319 -4.86 -14.43 -13.95
N GLY A 320 -4.19 -15.60 -14.02
CA GLY A 320 -3.81 -16.24 -15.28
C GLY A 320 -2.62 -15.61 -16.04
N VAL A 321 -2.04 -14.51 -15.52
CA VAL A 321 -0.96 -13.77 -16.21
C VAL A 321 0.39 -14.47 -16.07
N ARG A 322 0.87 -14.61 -14.84
CA ARG A 322 2.19 -15.23 -14.54
C ARG A 322 2.04 -16.70 -14.14
N GLU A 323 0.97 -17.06 -13.48
CA GLU A 323 0.63 -18.41 -13.09
C GLU A 323 -0.80 -18.75 -13.54
N LYS A 324 -1.01 -19.99 -13.99
CA LYS A 324 -2.35 -20.50 -14.32
C LYS A 324 -3.11 -20.76 -13.03
N ALA A 325 -4.30 -20.24 -12.92
CA ALA A 325 -5.18 -20.53 -11.80
C ALA A 325 -5.73 -21.96 -11.91
N LYS A 326 -5.61 -22.73 -10.86
CA LYS A 326 -6.04 -24.14 -10.79
C LYS A 326 -6.83 -24.38 -9.50
N LYS A 327 -7.80 -25.31 -9.57
CA LYS A 327 -8.51 -25.86 -8.41
C LYS A 327 -8.51 -27.37 -8.46
N VAL A 328 -8.74 -28.03 -7.33
CA VAL A 328 -8.87 -29.49 -7.26
C VAL A 328 -10.19 -29.91 -7.93
N GLY A 329 -10.07 -30.80 -8.90
CA GLY A 329 -11.21 -31.30 -9.65
C GLY A 329 -10.77 -32.30 -10.72
N THR A 330 -11.74 -32.93 -11.37
CA THR A 330 -11.51 -33.84 -12.49
C THR A 330 -12.53 -33.57 -13.59
N ASP A 331 -12.09 -33.59 -14.85
CA ASP A 331 -12.96 -33.53 -16.02
C ASP A 331 -13.47 -34.93 -16.41
N VAL A 332 -12.93 -35.97 -15.77
CA VAL A 332 -13.36 -37.36 -15.92
C VAL A 332 -14.28 -37.69 -14.74
N GLY A 333 -15.49 -38.19 -15.03
CA GLY A 333 -16.46 -38.56 -13.99
C GLY A 333 -15.88 -39.44 -12.88
N ASP A 334 -16.65 -39.73 -11.87
CA ASP A 334 -16.23 -40.41 -10.62
C ASP A 334 -15.29 -41.60 -10.87
N VAL A 335 -14.00 -41.38 -10.66
CA VAL A 335 -13.00 -42.44 -10.68
C VAL A 335 -12.95 -43.07 -9.29
N LYS A 336 -13.34 -44.34 -9.20
CA LYS A 336 -13.16 -45.11 -7.94
C LYS A 336 -11.67 -45.34 -7.71
N LEU A 337 -11.10 -44.64 -6.73
CA LEU A 337 -9.73 -44.86 -6.29
C LEU A 337 -9.65 -46.16 -5.50
N THR A 338 -8.77 -47.08 -5.88
CA THR A 338 -8.40 -48.25 -5.06
C THR A 338 -7.45 -47.81 -3.95
N ASP A 339 -7.35 -48.63 -2.88
CA ASP A 339 -6.50 -48.29 -1.73
C ASP A 339 -5.02 -48.09 -2.09
N ASP A 340 -4.53 -48.82 -3.09
CA ASP A 340 -3.16 -48.69 -3.62
C ASP A 340 -2.92 -47.33 -4.29
N HIS A 341 -3.95 -46.72 -4.85
CA HIS A 341 -3.87 -45.37 -5.45
C HIS A 341 -3.96 -44.24 -4.42
N LYS A 342 -4.31 -44.50 -3.16
CA LYS A 342 -4.41 -43.48 -2.11
C LYS A 342 -3.03 -43.11 -1.55
N ILE A 343 -2.05 -44.02 -1.62
CA ILE A 343 -0.68 -43.78 -1.14
C ILE A 343 0.07 -42.93 -2.19
N GLY A 344 0.40 -41.67 -1.81
CA GLY A 344 1.12 -40.75 -2.70
C GLY A 344 0.25 -40.07 -3.78
N HIS A 345 -1.09 -40.22 -3.69
CA HIS A 345 -2.00 -39.61 -4.64
C HIS A 345 -1.94 -38.08 -4.60
N VAL A 346 -1.64 -37.45 -5.74
CA VAL A 346 -1.75 -36.03 -5.91
C VAL A 346 -3.10 -35.72 -6.57
N PRO A 347 -3.97 -34.91 -5.95
CA PRO A 347 -5.27 -34.56 -6.54
C PRO A 347 -5.12 -33.96 -7.93
N GLN A 348 -5.96 -34.39 -8.86
CA GLN A 348 -6.04 -33.78 -10.18
C GLN A 348 -6.49 -32.31 -10.06
N LYS A 349 -5.96 -31.45 -10.91
CA LYS A 349 -6.26 -30.02 -10.92
C LYS A 349 -6.84 -29.63 -12.26
N VAL A 350 -7.96 -28.92 -12.23
CA VAL A 350 -8.63 -28.32 -13.39
C VAL A 350 -8.43 -26.81 -13.41
N ASP A 351 -8.76 -26.18 -14.55
CA ASP A 351 -8.69 -24.72 -14.65
C ASP A 351 -9.67 -24.05 -13.70
N TYR A 352 -9.24 -22.95 -13.11
CA TYR A 352 -10.02 -22.15 -12.16
C TYR A 352 -10.26 -20.78 -12.78
N HIS A 353 -11.43 -20.59 -13.35
CA HIS A 353 -11.78 -19.35 -14.05
C HIS A 353 -11.88 -18.16 -13.09
N LEU A 354 -11.45 -17.00 -13.54
CA LEU A 354 -11.30 -15.79 -12.74
C LEU A 354 -12.60 -15.39 -12.00
N GLY A 355 -13.74 -15.45 -12.69
CA GLY A 355 -15.04 -15.18 -12.06
C GLY A 355 -15.38 -16.13 -10.91
N GLN A 356 -15.02 -17.41 -11.06
CA GLN A 356 -15.21 -18.40 -10.00
C GLN A 356 -14.28 -18.12 -8.81
N ILE A 357 -13.02 -17.69 -9.06
CA ILE A 357 -12.07 -17.31 -8.01
C ILE A 357 -12.65 -16.19 -7.13
N PHE A 358 -13.14 -15.12 -7.75
CA PHE A 358 -13.70 -13.99 -7.00
C PHE A 358 -15.02 -14.36 -6.32
N LYS A 359 -15.87 -15.18 -6.94
CA LYS A 359 -17.07 -15.70 -6.30
C LYS A 359 -16.73 -16.47 -5.03
N ASP A 360 -15.79 -17.41 -5.12
CA ASP A 360 -15.38 -18.24 -3.98
C ASP A 360 -14.67 -17.38 -2.91
N LEU A 361 -13.84 -16.40 -3.32
CA LEU A 361 -13.16 -15.47 -2.40
C LEU A 361 -14.14 -14.62 -1.59
N LEU A 362 -15.16 -14.02 -2.25
CA LEU A 362 -16.16 -13.22 -1.56
C LEU A 362 -17.01 -14.06 -0.61
N ASN A 363 -17.42 -15.25 -1.05
CA ASN A 363 -18.14 -16.20 -0.19
C ASN A 363 -17.27 -16.68 0.99
N PHE A 364 -15.97 -16.87 0.77
CA PHE A 364 -15.02 -17.21 1.84
C PHE A 364 -14.93 -16.07 2.87
N ALA A 365 -14.76 -14.84 2.40
CA ALA A 365 -14.71 -13.67 3.27
C ALA A 365 -16.01 -13.46 4.04
N ALA A 366 -17.16 -13.58 3.36
CA ALA A 366 -18.47 -13.47 3.99
C ALA A 366 -18.70 -14.48 5.11
N LYS A 367 -18.19 -15.72 4.95
CA LYS A 367 -18.31 -16.80 5.94
C LYS A 367 -17.36 -16.59 7.11
N PHE A 368 -16.10 -16.31 6.85
CA PHE A 368 -15.02 -16.47 7.81
C PHE A 368 -14.48 -15.19 8.42
N LEU A 369 -14.79 -13.99 7.89
CA LEU A 369 -14.49 -12.73 8.56
C LEU A 369 -15.39 -12.51 9.77
N HIS A 370 -14.85 -11.89 10.82
CA HIS A 370 -15.63 -11.26 11.86
C HIS A 370 -16.41 -10.06 11.31
N LEU A 371 -17.47 -9.62 11.99
CA LEU A 371 -18.15 -8.34 11.68
C LEU A 371 -17.14 -7.19 11.85
N GLY A 372 -17.11 -6.27 10.90
CA GLY A 372 -16.12 -5.19 10.82
C GLY A 372 -14.77 -5.64 10.28
N GLY A 373 -14.53 -6.95 10.09
CA GLY A 373 -13.31 -7.47 9.47
C GLY A 373 -13.25 -7.13 7.98
N ARG A 374 -12.04 -6.98 7.43
CA ARG A 374 -11.82 -6.51 6.06
C ARG A 374 -11.25 -7.59 5.14
N LEU A 375 -11.80 -7.63 3.91
CA LEU A 375 -11.22 -8.32 2.76
C LEU A 375 -10.50 -7.28 1.90
N VAL A 376 -9.20 -7.49 1.65
CA VAL A 376 -8.39 -6.65 0.74
C VAL A 376 -7.77 -7.54 -0.32
N TYR A 377 -8.12 -7.30 -1.59
CA TYR A 377 -7.66 -8.14 -2.69
C TYR A 377 -7.43 -7.38 -3.98
N TRP A 378 -6.51 -7.89 -4.80
CA TRP A 378 -6.26 -7.37 -6.13
C TRP A 378 -7.27 -7.92 -7.14
N PHE A 379 -7.79 -7.03 -7.98
CA PHE A 379 -8.73 -7.31 -9.05
C PHE A 379 -8.19 -6.78 -10.39
N PRO A 380 -7.89 -7.64 -11.38
CA PRO A 380 -7.36 -7.22 -12.67
C PRO A 380 -8.46 -6.58 -13.52
N VAL A 381 -8.13 -5.52 -14.26
CA VAL A 381 -9.08 -4.83 -15.12
C VAL A 381 -8.46 -4.39 -16.44
N TYR A 382 -9.29 -4.34 -17.49
CA TYR A 382 -8.97 -3.62 -18.73
C TYR A 382 -9.31 -2.15 -18.52
N ARG A 383 -8.35 -1.24 -18.72
CA ARG A 383 -8.58 0.19 -18.49
C ARG A 383 -9.66 0.77 -19.40
N ARG A 384 -9.66 0.34 -20.70
CA ARG A 384 -10.75 0.66 -21.62
C ARG A 384 -11.96 -0.21 -21.30
N GLY A 385 -13.09 0.41 -21.01
CA GLY A 385 -14.34 -0.29 -20.67
C GLY A 385 -14.47 -0.72 -19.21
N TYR A 386 -13.51 -0.34 -18.34
CA TYR A 386 -13.71 -0.51 -16.90
C TYR A 386 -14.92 0.28 -16.42
N LYS A 387 -15.78 -0.40 -15.68
CA LYS A 387 -16.90 0.18 -14.95
C LYS A 387 -16.86 -0.31 -13.52
N GLU A 388 -17.15 0.56 -12.60
CA GLU A 388 -17.14 0.24 -11.17
C GLU A 388 -18.20 -0.82 -10.80
N GLU A 389 -19.27 -0.90 -11.59
CA GLU A 389 -20.34 -1.88 -11.48
C GLU A 389 -19.87 -3.32 -11.76
N ASN A 390 -18.74 -3.49 -12.48
CA ASN A 390 -18.17 -4.80 -12.79
C ASN A 390 -17.36 -5.39 -11.62
N ILE A 391 -17.19 -4.65 -10.53
CA ILE A 391 -16.53 -5.18 -9.33
C ILE A 391 -17.46 -6.20 -8.66
N PRO A 392 -16.97 -7.41 -8.37
CA PRO A 392 -17.76 -8.42 -7.68
C PRO A 392 -18.35 -7.91 -6.37
N THR A 393 -19.58 -8.27 -6.08
CA THR A 393 -20.30 -7.85 -4.87
C THR A 393 -20.79 -9.05 -4.07
N HIS A 394 -21.01 -8.85 -2.78
CA HIS A 394 -21.63 -9.84 -1.89
C HIS A 394 -22.49 -9.10 -0.85
N PRO A 395 -23.72 -9.59 -0.54
CA PRO A 395 -24.62 -8.90 0.39
C PRO A 395 -24.04 -8.65 1.79
N CYS A 396 -23.15 -9.52 2.28
CA CYS A 396 -22.47 -9.34 3.58
C CYS A 396 -21.34 -8.33 3.57
N LEU A 397 -20.88 -7.90 2.41
CA LEU A 397 -19.64 -7.12 2.25
C LEU A 397 -19.95 -5.75 1.63
N CYS A 398 -19.55 -4.69 2.30
CA CYS A 398 -19.64 -3.32 1.79
C CYS A 398 -18.26 -2.88 1.27
N ARG A 399 -18.21 -2.36 0.04
CA ARG A 399 -16.96 -1.83 -0.52
C ARG A 399 -16.61 -0.49 0.13
N VAL A 400 -15.41 -0.39 0.71
CA VAL A 400 -14.91 0.81 1.39
C VAL A 400 -13.78 1.52 0.63
N ALA A 401 -13.07 0.81 -0.26
CA ALA A 401 -12.06 1.43 -1.13
C ALA A 401 -11.90 0.67 -2.45
N ASN A 402 -11.45 1.41 -3.49
CA ASN A 402 -11.20 0.92 -4.84
C ASN A 402 -10.08 1.77 -5.48
N CYS A 403 -8.83 1.31 -5.38
CA CYS A 403 -7.66 2.05 -5.81
C CYS A 403 -7.00 1.42 -7.04
N GLU A 404 -6.61 2.22 -8.03
CA GLU A 404 -6.00 1.74 -9.25
C GLU A 404 -4.46 1.66 -9.16
N GLN A 405 -3.90 0.55 -9.57
CA GLN A 405 -2.50 0.45 -9.95
C GLN A 405 -2.39 0.21 -11.45
N VAL A 406 -1.92 1.21 -12.18
CA VAL A 406 -1.66 1.11 -13.61
C VAL A 406 -0.47 0.19 -13.85
N LEU A 407 -0.66 -0.87 -14.66
CA LEU A 407 0.39 -1.80 -15.06
C LEU A 407 0.96 -1.42 -16.43
N ASN A 408 0.08 -1.01 -17.36
CA ASN A 408 0.45 -0.44 -18.66
C ASN A 408 -0.74 0.34 -19.25
N CYS A 409 -0.60 0.84 -20.47
CA CYS A 409 -1.65 1.65 -21.14
C CYS A 409 -3.01 0.93 -21.33
N ARG A 410 -3.06 -0.41 -21.31
CA ARG A 410 -4.27 -1.21 -21.57
C ARG A 410 -4.84 -1.85 -20.33
N ILE A 411 -4.01 -2.19 -19.37
CA ILE A 411 -4.40 -2.95 -18.18
C ILE A 411 -3.94 -2.29 -16.89
N SER A 412 -4.74 -2.45 -15.90
CA SER A 412 -4.42 -2.11 -14.52
C SER A 412 -4.92 -3.22 -13.59
N ARG A 413 -4.62 -3.10 -12.31
CA ARG A 413 -5.28 -3.86 -11.27
C ARG A 413 -5.81 -2.91 -10.21
N ARG A 414 -6.93 -3.30 -9.63
CA ARG A 414 -7.58 -2.53 -8.59
C ARG A 414 -7.42 -3.21 -7.25
N LEU A 415 -7.00 -2.47 -6.26
CA LEU A 415 -7.04 -2.94 -4.87
C LEU A 415 -8.43 -2.65 -4.34
N ILE A 416 -9.22 -3.70 -4.19
CA ILE A 416 -10.57 -3.63 -3.66
C ILE A 416 -10.53 -3.94 -2.17
N THR A 417 -11.16 -3.08 -1.40
CA THR A 417 -11.34 -3.27 0.05
C THR A 417 -12.82 -3.36 0.36
N MET A 418 -13.19 -4.41 1.05
CA MET A 418 -14.56 -4.64 1.51
C MET A 418 -14.57 -4.92 3.01
N GLU A 419 -15.58 -4.40 3.69
CA GLU A 419 -15.80 -4.63 5.12
C GLU A 419 -17.04 -5.49 5.32
N LYS A 420 -16.96 -6.47 6.23
CA LYS A 420 -18.12 -7.32 6.57
C LYS A 420 -19.08 -6.56 7.47
N VAL A 421 -20.26 -6.27 6.93
CA VAL A 421 -21.29 -5.44 7.58
C VAL A 421 -22.48 -6.23 8.16
N GLN A 422 -22.63 -7.50 7.78
CA GLN A 422 -23.68 -8.37 8.32
C GLN A 422 -23.28 -9.84 8.37
N PRO A 423 -23.89 -10.65 9.30
CA PRO A 423 -23.62 -12.08 9.41
C PRO A 423 -24.05 -12.85 8.15
N PHE A 424 -23.25 -13.84 7.77
CA PHE A 424 -23.52 -14.74 6.63
C PHE A 424 -24.80 -15.56 6.80
N GLU A 425 -25.16 -15.97 8.02
CA GLU A 425 -26.32 -16.80 8.36
C GLU A 425 -27.69 -16.16 7.99
N LYS A 426 -27.70 -14.84 7.74
CA LYS A 426 -28.91 -14.09 7.33
C LYS A 426 -29.17 -14.13 5.83
N ILE A 427 -28.33 -14.82 5.06
CA ILE A 427 -28.36 -14.84 3.60
C ILE A 427 -28.76 -16.21 3.11
N HIS A 428 -29.76 -16.27 2.22
CA HIS A 428 -30.11 -17.50 1.53
C HIS A 428 -29.01 -17.87 0.52
N GLU A 429 -28.82 -19.18 0.26
CA GLU A 429 -27.82 -19.67 -0.71
C GLU A 429 -28.00 -19.07 -2.11
N SER A 430 -29.20 -18.61 -2.47
CA SER A 430 -29.50 -17.87 -3.70
C SER A 430 -28.82 -16.49 -3.81
N ASP A 431 -28.46 -15.90 -2.67
CA ASP A 431 -27.97 -14.52 -2.57
C ASP A 431 -26.44 -14.45 -2.44
N ASN A 432 -25.75 -15.47 -2.91
CA ASN A 432 -24.28 -15.54 -2.93
C ASN A 432 -23.65 -14.45 -3.81
N ALA A 433 -22.31 -14.33 -3.75
CA ALA A 433 -21.54 -13.37 -4.51
C ALA A 433 -21.98 -13.28 -5.98
N GLN A 434 -22.24 -12.07 -6.43
CA GLN A 434 -22.54 -11.78 -7.83
C GLN A 434 -21.26 -11.35 -8.52
N VAL A 435 -20.93 -12.05 -9.59
CA VAL A 435 -19.74 -11.78 -10.41
C VAL A 435 -20.17 -11.81 -11.85
N GLU A 436 -20.11 -10.66 -12.52
CA GLU A 436 -20.27 -10.61 -13.96
C GLU A 436 -18.97 -11.08 -14.62
N VAL A 437 -19.00 -12.28 -15.19
CA VAL A 437 -17.82 -13.02 -15.68
C VAL A 437 -17.46 -12.70 -17.12
N ASP A 438 -18.38 -12.15 -17.90
CA ASP A 438 -18.33 -12.13 -19.38
C ASP A 438 -17.25 -11.23 -19.99
N HIS A 439 -16.47 -10.49 -19.19
CA HIS A 439 -15.48 -9.55 -19.71
C HIS A 439 -14.01 -9.98 -19.60
N TYR A 440 -13.71 -11.16 -19.01
CA TYR A 440 -12.33 -11.57 -18.76
C TYR A 440 -11.97 -12.88 -19.47
N GLU A 441 -11.52 -12.78 -20.72
CA GLU A 441 -10.77 -13.85 -21.34
C GLU A 441 -9.32 -13.82 -20.82
N GLU A 442 -8.95 -14.79 -19.99
CA GLU A 442 -7.60 -14.91 -19.39
C GLU A 442 -6.48 -14.86 -20.43
N ALA A 443 -6.69 -15.46 -21.62
CA ALA A 443 -5.73 -15.45 -22.71
C ALA A 443 -5.45 -14.03 -23.23
N SER A 444 -6.48 -13.19 -23.35
CA SER A 444 -6.37 -11.80 -23.81
C SER A 444 -5.65 -10.94 -22.79
N PHE A 445 -5.93 -11.12 -21.49
CA PHE A 445 -5.27 -10.36 -20.43
C PHE A 445 -3.77 -10.67 -20.38
N ARG A 446 -3.40 -11.95 -20.49
CA ARG A 446 -1.99 -12.37 -20.54
C ARG A 446 -1.25 -11.79 -21.74
N GLN A 447 -1.86 -11.82 -22.94
CA GLN A 447 -1.27 -11.23 -24.14
C GLN A 447 -1.04 -9.72 -23.99
N MET A 448 -2.00 -8.99 -23.45
CA MET A 448 -1.88 -7.56 -23.22
C MET A 448 -0.85 -7.19 -22.14
N TYR A 449 -0.63 -8.08 -21.18
CA TYR A 449 0.39 -7.87 -20.13
C TYR A 449 1.81 -7.99 -20.71
N PHE A 450 2.10 -9.05 -21.49
CA PHE A 450 3.45 -9.32 -22.00
C PHE A 450 3.76 -8.62 -23.32
N HIS A 451 2.74 -8.25 -24.10
CA HIS A 451 2.89 -7.61 -25.41
C HIS A 451 2.10 -6.28 -25.46
N PRO A 452 2.53 -5.24 -24.73
CA PRO A 452 1.80 -3.97 -24.67
C PRO A 452 1.87 -3.15 -25.99
N ARG A 453 2.68 -3.55 -26.97
CA ARG A 453 2.84 -2.81 -28.25
C ARG A 453 1.65 -3.01 -29.18
N ARG A 454 1.20 -1.92 -29.82
CA ARG A 454 0.13 -1.84 -30.81
C ARG A 454 0.32 -2.86 -31.94
N SER A 455 -0.69 -3.67 -32.21
CA SER A 455 -0.88 -4.23 -33.55
C SER A 455 -1.14 -3.06 -34.50
N LYS A 456 -0.41 -2.97 -35.62
CA LYS A 456 -0.50 -1.88 -36.59
C LYS A 456 -1.79 -1.89 -37.44
N GLU A 457 -2.81 -2.63 -37.03
CA GLU A 457 -4.07 -2.75 -37.77
C GLU A 457 -5.23 -2.28 -36.89
N GLY A 458 -5.74 -1.09 -37.17
CA GLY A 458 -7.07 -0.65 -36.76
C GLY A 458 -7.21 0.41 -35.71
N ASP A 459 -6.54 1.58 -35.80
CA ASP A 459 -6.99 2.77 -35.04
C ASP A 459 -6.51 4.06 -35.73
N ALA A 460 -7.24 4.49 -36.75
CA ALA A 460 -7.00 5.77 -37.43
C ALA A 460 -7.60 7.00 -36.74
N ASN A 461 -8.14 6.88 -35.52
CA ASN A 461 -8.90 7.95 -34.87
C ASN A 461 -8.36 8.44 -33.51
N ASP A 462 -7.15 8.01 -33.07
CA ASP A 462 -6.62 8.39 -31.73
C ASP A 462 -5.33 9.24 -31.85
N GLN A 463 -5.40 10.40 -32.49
CA GLN A 463 -4.26 11.34 -32.56
C GLN A 463 -4.38 12.58 -31.65
N VAL A 464 -5.27 12.58 -30.67
CA VAL A 464 -5.31 13.68 -29.69
C VAL A 464 -5.41 13.09 -28.30
N GLU A 465 -4.44 13.41 -27.44
CA GLU A 465 -4.27 13.05 -26.02
C GLU A 465 -3.31 11.89 -25.70
N ASN A 466 -2.02 12.04 -25.98
CA ASN A 466 -0.99 11.15 -25.41
C ASN A 466 0.33 11.92 -25.23
N GLY A 467 0.50 12.60 -24.08
CA GLY A 467 1.74 13.30 -23.73
C GLY A 467 2.45 12.80 -22.48
N GLU A 468 1.78 12.21 -21.49
CA GLU A 468 2.36 12.17 -20.13
C GLU A 468 2.41 10.83 -19.38
N GLY A 469 1.92 9.73 -19.95
CA GLY A 469 1.85 8.44 -19.21
C GLY A 469 2.94 7.40 -19.51
N VAL A 470 3.86 7.66 -20.42
CA VAL A 470 4.75 6.62 -20.99
C VAL A 470 6.09 6.49 -20.26
N GLU A 471 6.56 7.52 -19.54
CA GLU A 471 7.86 7.49 -18.88
C GLU A 471 7.86 6.72 -17.54
N GLU A 472 6.76 6.74 -16.77
CA GLU A 472 6.71 6.05 -15.46
C GLU A 472 6.63 4.52 -15.55
N ALA A 473 5.89 3.97 -16.52
CA ALA A 473 5.79 2.52 -16.69
C ALA A 473 7.13 1.87 -17.12
N ASN A 474 7.94 2.61 -17.88
CA ASN A 474 9.28 2.17 -18.25
C ASN A 474 10.32 2.30 -17.12
N LEU A 475 10.05 3.15 -16.12
CA LEU A 475 10.95 3.34 -14.97
C LEU A 475 10.83 2.17 -13.97
N VAL A 476 9.63 1.63 -13.76
CA VAL A 476 9.41 0.51 -12.83
C VAL A 476 10.02 -0.78 -13.39
N ASP A 477 9.90 -1.05 -14.68
CA ASP A 477 10.56 -2.21 -15.31
C ASP A 477 12.08 -2.02 -15.46
N LYS A 478 12.56 -0.79 -15.67
CA LYS A 478 14.01 -0.49 -15.65
C LYS A 478 14.61 -0.58 -14.25
N ILE A 479 13.90 -0.17 -13.21
CA ILE A 479 14.37 -0.31 -11.82
C ILE A 479 14.40 -1.80 -11.43
N ALA A 480 13.45 -2.61 -11.87
CA ALA A 480 13.46 -4.06 -11.65
C ALA A 480 14.55 -4.79 -12.46
N THR A 481 14.93 -4.29 -13.63
CA THR A 481 15.96 -4.91 -14.48
C THR A 481 17.34 -4.27 -14.33
N THR A 482 17.46 -2.97 -14.06
CA THR A 482 18.75 -2.28 -13.93
C THR A 482 19.37 -2.48 -12.54
N SER A 483 18.59 -2.71 -11.49
CA SER A 483 19.12 -3.11 -10.18
C SER A 483 19.74 -4.52 -10.18
N LEU A 484 19.60 -5.28 -11.25
CA LEU A 484 20.21 -6.59 -11.46
C LEU A 484 21.50 -6.52 -12.31
N ALA A 485 21.85 -5.37 -12.87
CA ALA A 485 22.97 -5.23 -13.82
C ALA A 485 24.15 -4.35 -13.36
N GLU A 486 24.02 -3.57 -12.28
CA GLU A 486 25.06 -2.63 -11.85
C GLU A 486 25.71 -2.95 -10.49
N ASN A 487 25.88 -4.20 -10.14
CA ASN A 487 26.86 -4.61 -9.12
C ASN A 487 27.50 -5.94 -9.55
N GLY A 488 28.38 -5.85 -10.51
CA GLY A 488 29.40 -6.82 -10.85
C GLY A 488 30.76 -6.25 -10.53
#